data_057db9721079d87dbdd97a3b000356ff
#
_entry.id   057db9721079d87dbdd97a3b000356ff
#
_cell.length_a   1.000
_cell.length_b   1.000
_cell.length_c   1.000
_cell.angle_alpha   90.00
_cell.angle_beta   90.00
_cell.angle_gamma   90.00
#
_symmetry.space_group_name_H-M   'P 1'
#
loop_
_entity.id
_entity.type
_entity.pdbx_description
1 polymer ?
#
loop_
_entity_poly.entity_id
_entity_poly.type
_entity_poly.pdbx_seq_one_letter_code
_entity_poly.pdbx_strand_id
1 'polypeptide(L)'
;MLMYTESQDYISYISESDLIVLEAADSVGGNNILHICGYEGARNDVTVFTDYPVQVVNWAVKPEGISLKDGQRLFSGKTVLGGFENTKNSLLYTGSKEEIQAEAKRLIAENGKQGIIIGADCTIPGDISSERIEWVREAVAQA
;
A
#
# COMPACT_ATOMS: atom_id res chain seq x y z
N MET A 1 -14.05 -1.30 -4.32
CA MET A 1 -13.74 -2.70 -4.02
C MET A 1 -14.13 -3.56 -5.21
N LEU A 2 -13.12 -4.10 -5.92
CA LEU A 2 -13.32 -4.82 -7.19
C LEU A 2 -13.73 -6.30 -7.06
N MET A 3 -14.00 -6.79 -5.85
CA MET A 3 -14.20 -8.21 -5.53
C MET A 3 -15.17 -8.98 -6.43
N TYR A 4 -16.16 -8.30 -6.99
CA TYR A 4 -17.25 -8.92 -7.74
C TYR A 4 -17.49 -8.26 -9.10
N THR A 5 -16.59 -7.37 -9.49
CA THR A 5 -16.73 -6.58 -10.71
C THR A 5 -15.59 -6.94 -11.65
N GLU A 6 -15.91 -7.40 -12.84
CA GLU A 6 -14.91 -7.58 -13.88
C GLU A 6 -14.21 -6.25 -14.15
N SER A 7 -12.92 -6.28 -14.48
CA SER A 7 -12.12 -5.06 -14.71
C SER A 7 -12.78 -4.12 -15.71
N GLN A 8 -13.40 -4.67 -16.74
CA GLN A 8 -14.10 -3.90 -17.78
C GLN A 8 -15.35 -3.19 -17.23
N ASP A 9 -16.07 -3.81 -16.31
CA ASP A 9 -17.23 -3.20 -15.66
C ASP A 9 -16.80 -2.06 -14.75
N TYR A 10 -15.69 -2.25 -14.01
CA TYR A 10 -15.12 -1.17 -13.20
C TYR A 10 -14.75 0.04 -14.04
N ILE A 11 -14.03 -0.18 -15.13
CA ILE A 11 -13.65 0.89 -16.07
C ILE A 11 -14.89 1.60 -16.63
N SER A 12 -15.93 0.85 -16.97
CA SER A 12 -17.11 1.39 -17.63
C SER A 12 -18.05 2.15 -16.70
N TYR A 13 -18.14 1.76 -15.42
CA TYR A 13 -19.18 2.28 -14.52
C TYR A 13 -18.63 3.06 -13.32
N ILE A 14 -17.37 2.89 -12.94
CA ILE A 14 -16.83 3.46 -11.70
C ILE A 14 -15.67 4.40 -11.95
N SER A 15 -14.76 4.06 -12.85
CA SER A 15 -13.51 4.76 -13.08
C SER A 15 -13.68 6.26 -13.36
N GLU A 16 -14.72 6.65 -14.09
CA GLU A 16 -15.02 8.07 -14.37
C GLU A 16 -15.30 8.85 -13.07
N SER A 17 -16.08 8.27 -12.18
CA SER A 17 -16.39 8.89 -10.88
C SER A 17 -15.14 9.02 -10.00
N ASP A 18 -14.28 8.00 -10.00
CA ASP A 18 -13.00 8.03 -9.27
C ASP A 18 -12.10 9.16 -9.78
N LEU A 19 -11.99 9.31 -11.10
CA LEU A 19 -11.16 10.34 -11.72
C LEU A 19 -11.66 11.75 -11.35
N ILE A 20 -12.96 11.98 -11.36
CA ILE A 20 -13.56 13.27 -10.95
C ILE A 20 -13.18 13.60 -9.50
N VAL A 21 -13.28 12.62 -8.60
CA VAL A 21 -12.93 12.80 -7.18
C VAL A 21 -11.43 13.06 -7.01
N LEU A 22 -10.58 12.33 -7.73
CA LEU A 22 -9.13 12.49 -7.65
C LEU A 22 -8.65 13.81 -8.24
N GLU A 23 -9.22 14.26 -9.33
CA GLU A 23 -8.96 15.58 -9.91
C GLU A 23 -9.35 16.71 -8.95
N ALA A 24 -10.51 16.60 -8.29
CA ALA A 24 -10.94 17.55 -7.27
C ALA A 24 -9.97 17.55 -6.07
N ALA A 25 -9.53 16.37 -5.61
CA ALA A 25 -8.55 16.26 -4.54
C ALA A 25 -7.20 16.88 -4.91
N ASP A 26 -6.72 16.64 -6.13
CA ASP A 26 -5.45 17.19 -6.63
C ASP A 26 -5.48 18.72 -6.74
N SER A 27 -6.63 19.29 -7.04
CA SER A 27 -6.83 20.75 -7.13
C SER A 27 -6.62 21.50 -5.81
N VAL A 28 -6.74 20.81 -4.68
CA VAL A 28 -6.60 21.40 -3.34
C VAL A 28 -5.32 20.97 -2.60
N GLY A 29 -4.62 19.93 -3.10
CA GLY A 29 -3.35 19.50 -2.52
C GLY A 29 -2.76 18.28 -3.23
N GLY A 30 -1.52 18.39 -3.65
CA GLY A 30 -0.84 17.46 -4.53
C GLY A 30 -0.13 16.27 -3.86
N ASN A 31 -0.66 15.67 -2.78
CA ASN A 31 -0.07 14.48 -2.16
C ASN A 31 -1.16 13.45 -1.83
N ASN A 32 -1.91 13.06 -2.85
CA ASN A 32 -3.00 12.12 -2.70
C ASN A 32 -2.51 10.68 -2.67
N ILE A 33 -3.10 9.87 -1.81
CA ILE A 33 -2.81 8.45 -1.64
C ILE A 33 -4.02 7.66 -2.09
N LEU A 34 -3.84 6.78 -3.07
CA LEU A 34 -4.82 5.78 -3.46
C LEU A 34 -4.59 4.50 -2.67
N HIS A 35 -5.60 4.02 -1.96
CA HIS A 35 -5.60 2.68 -1.37
C HIS A 35 -6.44 1.72 -2.20
N ILE A 36 -5.78 0.70 -2.77
CA ILE A 36 -6.43 -0.41 -3.47
C ILE A 36 -6.67 -1.51 -2.44
N CYS A 37 -7.91 -1.58 -1.94
CA CYS A 37 -8.26 -2.48 -0.86
C CYS A 37 -8.44 -3.91 -1.37
N GLY A 38 -7.60 -4.83 -0.90
CA GLY A 38 -7.81 -6.28 -1.04
C GLY A 38 -8.73 -6.81 0.05
N TYR A 39 -9.42 -7.91 -0.21
CA TYR A 39 -10.26 -8.58 0.79
C TYR A 39 -10.03 -10.08 0.73
N GLU A 40 -9.83 -10.69 1.88
CA GLU A 40 -9.71 -12.13 2.17
C GLU A 40 -9.48 -13.07 0.96
N GLY A 41 -8.33 -12.88 0.28
CA GLY A 41 -7.90 -13.74 -0.83
C GLY A 41 -8.46 -13.40 -2.21
N ALA A 42 -9.35 -12.42 -2.35
CA ALA A 42 -9.72 -11.89 -3.65
C ALA A 42 -8.65 -10.90 -4.13
N ARG A 43 -8.20 -11.06 -5.37
CA ARG A 43 -7.24 -10.16 -6.00
C ARG A 43 -7.95 -9.08 -6.81
N ASN A 44 -7.39 -7.88 -6.76
CA ASN A 44 -7.78 -6.81 -7.67
C ASN A 44 -7.01 -6.95 -8.99
N ASP A 45 -7.59 -6.47 -10.07
CA ASP A 45 -6.80 -6.09 -11.24
C ASP A 45 -6.22 -4.70 -11.01
N VAL A 46 -5.04 -4.65 -10.42
CA VAL A 46 -4.38 -3.38 -10.05
C VAL A 46 -3.98 -2.55 -11.27
N THR A 47 -3.96 -3.15 -12.48
CA THR A 47 -3.60 -2.44 -13.71
C THR A 47 -4.63 -1.38 -14.08
N VAL A 48 -5.87 -1.52 -13.62
CA VAL A 48 -6.94 -0.52 -13.80
C VAL A 48 -6.56 0.86 -13.22
N PHE A 49 -5.68 0.89 -12.22
CA PHE A 49 -5.33 2.11 -11.48
C PHE A 49 -4.00 2.74 -11.90
N THR A 50 -3.33 2.20 -12.92
CA THR A 50 -1.98 2.67 -13.30
C THR A 50 -1.93 4.13 -13.71
N ASP A 51 -2.97 4.61 -14.38
CA ASP A 51 -3.06 5.97 -14.90
C ASP A 51 -3.80 6.95 -13.99
N TYR A 52 -4.22 6.51 -12.80
CA TYR A 52 -4.90 7.36 -11.84
C TYR A 52 -4.01 8.53 -11.39
N PRO A 53 -4.54 9.78 -11.30
CA PRO A 53 -3.78 10.98 -10.97
C PRO A 53 -3.50 11.08 -9.47
N VAL A 54 -2.68 10.17 -8.95
CA VAL A 54 -2.25 10.11 -7.56
C VAL A 54 -0.74 10.04 -7.45
N GLN A 55 -0.19 10.51 -6.35
CA GLN A 55 1.25 10.54 -6.10
C GLN A 55 1.72 9.29 -5.36
N VAL A 56 0.84 8.68 -4.57
CA VAL A 56 1.16 7.49 -3.76
C VAL A 56 0.12 6.41 -3.99
N VAL A 57 0.57 5.16 -4.10
CA VAL A 57 -0.32 3.99 -4.21
C VAL A 57 -0.02 3.00 -3.10
N ASN A 58 -1.07 2.49 -2.48
CA ASN A 58 -1.02 1.48 -1.42
C ASN A 58 -1.93 0.29 -1.79
N TRP A 59 -1.44 -0.91 -1.54
CA TRP A 59 -2.18 -2.16 -1.77
C TRP A 59 -1.69 -3.26 -0.81
N ALA A 60 -2.44 -4.35 -0.73
CA ALA A 60 -2.08 -5.53 0.05
C ALA A 60 -1.05 -6.38 -0.72
N VAL A 61 0.24 -6.21 -0.43
CA VAL A 61 1.38 -6.79 -1.15
C VAL A 61 1.25 -8.30 -1.34
N LYS A 62 0.96 -9.03 -0.26
CA LYS A 62 0.89 -10.49 -0.29
C LYS A 62 -0.38 -11.02 -0.98
N PRO A 63 -1.60 -10.52 -0.66
CA PRO A 63 -2.80 -10.92 -1.37
C PRO A 63 -2.76 -10.63 -2.87
N GLU A 64 -2.27 -9.48 -3.28
CA GLU A 64 -2.17 -9.11 -4.70
C GLU A 64 -1.02 -9.80 -5.42
N GLY A 65 -0.02 -10.29 -4.69
CA GLY A 65 1.16 -10.95 -5.26
C GLY A 65 2.08 -10.01 -6.03
N ILE A 66 2.05 -8.71 -5.68
CA ILE A 66 2.85 -7.66 -6.30
C ILE A 66 3.75 -7.05 -5.24
N SER A 67 5.07 -7.24 -5.37
CA SER A 67 6.03 -6.61 -4.45
C SER A 67 6.02 -5.09 -4.57
N LEU A 68 6.49 -4.37 -3.54
CA LEU A 68 6.61 -2.90 -3.61
C LEU A 68 7.48 -2.47 -4.79
N LYS A 69 8.56 -3.20 -5.07
CA LYS A 69 9.46 -2.94 -6.20
C LYS A 69 8.80 -3.14 -7.56
N ASP A 70 7.97 -4.17 -7.70
CA ASP A 70 7.21 -4.39 -8.94
C ASP A 70 6.09 -3.37 -9.08
N GLY A 71 5.46 -2.97 -7.96
CA GLY A 71 4.50 -1.89 -7.94
C GLY A 71 5.08 -0.55 -8.36
N GLN A 72 6.30 -0.19 -7.92
CA GLN A 72 6.97 1.02 -8.41
C GLN A 72 7.11 1.04 -9.94
N ARG A 73 7.41 -0.11 -10.54
CA ARG A 73 7.51 -0.25 -12.00
C ARG A 73 6.12 -0.17 -12.65
N LEU A 74 5.16 -0.90 -12.10
CA LEU A 74 3.79 -0.96 -12.62
C LEU A 74 3.12 0.42 -12.62
N PHE A 75 3.29 1.18 -11.54
CA PHE A 75 2.73 2.52 -11.38
C PHE A 75 3.65 3.64 -11.88
N SER A 76 4.54 3.33 -12.84
CA SER A 76 5.38 4.32 -13.55
C SER A 76 6.23 5.20 -12.62
N GLY A 77 6.76 4.61 -11.54
CA GLY A 77 7.62 5.28 -10.57
C GLY A 77 6.90 6.14 -9.53
N LYS A 78 5.58 6.05 -9.42
CA LYS A 78 4.84 6.64 -8.29
C LYS A 78 5.39 6.11 -6.96
N THR A 79 5.27 6.90 -5.91
CA THR A 79 5.62 6.44 -4.57
C THR A 79 4.70 5.31 -4.13
N VAL A 80 5.26 4.23 -3.61
CA VAL A 80 4.51 3.10 -3.09
C VAL A 80 4.51 3.11 -1.56
N LEU A 81 3.36 2.76 -0.95
CA LEU A 81 3.20 2.67 0.49
C LEU A 81 2.81 1.24 0.85
N GLY A 82 3.46 0.64 1.85
CA GLY A 82 3.12 -0.69 2.34
C GLY A 82 4.32 -1.46 2.85
N GLY A 83 4.21 -2.79 2.79
CA GLY A 83 5.26 -3.75 3.11
C GLY A 83 5.00 -4.55 4.37
N PHE A 84 4.20 -4.04 5.30
CA PHE A 84 3.78 -4.80 6.48
C PHE A 84 2.35 -5.30 6.32
N GLU A 85 2.19 -6.61 6.28
CA GLU A 85 0.87 -7.25 6.35
C GLU A 85 0.16 -6.82 7.65
N ASN A 86 -1.13 -6.46 7.54
CA ASN A 86 -1.93 -5.88 8.63
C ASN A 86 -2.81 -6.87 9.39
N THR A 87 -2.70 -8.18 9.11
CA THR A 87 -3.53 -9.21 9.78
C THR A 87 -3.03 -9.50 11.19
N LYS A 88 -3.91 -10.06 12.04
CA LYS A 88 -3.57 -10.45 13.42
C LYS A 88 -2.50 -11.56 13.52
N ASN A 89 -2.25 -12.28 12.43
CA ASN A 89 -1.23 -13.32 12.36
C ASN A 89 0.07 -12.81 11.72
N SER A 90 0.13 -11.55 11.33
CA SER A 90 1.28 -10.96 10.64
C SER A 90 2.45 -10.69 11.59
N LEU A 91 3.63 -10.52 11.00
CA LEU A 91 4.83 -10.12 11.72
C LEU A 91 4.64 -8.82 12.49
N LEU A 92 3.97 -7.83 11.88
CA LEU A 92 3.69 -6.55 12.54
C LEU A 92 2.89 -6.74 13.84
N TYR A 93 1.99 -7.73 13.90
CA TYR A 93 1.12 -7.97 15.04
C TYR A 93 1.76 -8.89 16.08
N THR A 94 2.45 -9.96 15.70
CA THR A 94 2.94 -11.01 16.58
C THR A 94 4.46 -11.05 16.78
N GLY A 95 5.24 -10.43 15.89
CA GLY A 95 6.70 -10.47 15.92
C GLY A 95 7.32 -9.75 17.12
N SER A 96 8.57 -10.09 17.43
CA SER A 96 9.39 -9.34 18.39
C SER A 96 9.84 -8.00 17.83
N LYS A 97 10.38 -7.12 18.66
CA LYS A 97 10.97 -5.84 18.24
C LYS A 97 12.05 -6.06 17.18
N GLU A 98 12.94 -7.01 17.42
CA GLU A 98 14.07 -7.32 16.55
C GLU A 98 13.59 -7.80 15.16
N GLU A 99 12.57 -8.65 15.13
CA GLU A 99 12.01 -9.17 13.89
C GLU A 99 11.32 -8.06 13.06
N ILE A 100 10.53 -7.21 13.72
CA ILE A 100 9.87 -6.07 13.07
C ILE A 100 10.91 -5.08 12.51
N GLN A 101 11.95 -4.77 13.31
CA GLN A 101 13.01 -3.87 12.86
C GLN A 101 13.86 -4.46 11.73
N ALA A 102 14.12 -5.78 11.78
CA ALA A 102 14.83 -6.47 10.71
C ALA A 102 14.03 -6.41 9.39
N GLU A 103 12.72 -6.62 9.46
CA GLU A 103 11.84 -6.54 8.28
C GLU A 103 11.78 -5.12 7.71
N ALA A 104 11.68 -4.08 8.54
CA ALA A 104 11.71 -2.70 8.08
C ALA A 104 13.02 -2.38 7.32
N LYS A 105 14.15 -2.81 7.84
CA LYS A 105 15.46 -2.66 7.18
C LYS A 105 15.55 -3.46 5.88
N ARG A 106 15.02 -4.69 5.86
CA ARG A 106 14.94 -5.51 4.65
C ARG A 106 14.14 -4.83 3.55
N LEU A 107 12.96 -4.28 3.88
CA LEU A 107 12.11 -3.56 2.93
C LEU A 107 12.84 -2.36 2.32
N ILE A 108 13.58 -1.59 3.14
CA ILE A 108 14.39 -0.46 2.64
C ILE A 108 15.54 -0.94 1.75
N ALA A 109 16.22 -2.02 2.14
CA ALA A 109 17.34 -2.56 1.35
C ALA A 109 16.89 -3.07 -0.04
N GLU A 110 15.69 -3.67 -0.13
CA GLU A 110 15.14 -4.17 -1.38
C GLU A 110 14.62 -3.07 -2.30
N ASN A 111 13.97 -2.05 -1.72
CA ASN A 111 13.21 -1.07 -2.50
C ASN A 111 13.93 0.28 -2.63
N GLY A 112 15.00 0.51 -1.86
CA GLY A 112 15.70 1.78 -1.79
C GLY A 112 15.06 2.77 -0.82
N LYS A 113 15.60 3.98 -0.76
CA LYS A 113 15.18 5.04 0.16
C LYS A 113 14.30 6.11 -0.49
N GLN A 114 14.02 5.98 -1.77
CA GLN A 114 13.23 6.95 -2.54
C GLN A 114 12.05 6.27 -3.21
N GLY A 115 10.93 6.98 -3.27
CA GLY A 115 9.71 6.45 -3.87
C GLY A 115 9.04 5.34 -3.06
N ILE A 116 9.34 5.26 -1.75
CA ILE A 116 8.74 4.27 -0.84
C ILE A 116 8.36 4.92 0.49
N ILE A 117 7.22 4.51 1.02
CA ILE A 117 6.78 4.78 2.39
C ILE A 117 6.55 3.42 3.06
N ILE A 118 7.36 3.10 4.07
CA ILE A 118 7.17 1.88 4.84
C ILE A 118 5.94 2.02 5.73
N GLY A 119 4.99 1.16 5.55
CA GLY A 119 3.72 1.19 6.27
C GLY A 119 2.97 -0.13 6.21
N ALA A 120 1.74 -0.13 6.69
CA ALA A 120 0.87 -1.29 6.58
C ALA A 120 0.21 -1.38 5.19
N ASP A 121 -0.03 -2.59 4.75
CA ASP A 121 -0.65 -2.90 3.46
C ASP A 121 -2.14 -2.48 3.41
N CYS A 122 -2.80 -2.41 4.58
CA CYS A 122 -4.18 -1.97 4.75
C CYS A 122 -4.40 -1.48 6.18
N THR A 123 -5.66 -1.30 6.58
CA THR A 123 -6.07 -0.85 7.92
C THR A 123 -5.47 -1.75 9.02
N ILE A 124 -4.77 -1.14 9.95
CA ILE A 124 -4.20 -1.82 11.12
C ILE A 124 -5.31 -2.09 12.14
N PRO A 125 -5.39 -3.29 12.73
CA PRO A 125 -6.33 -3.58 13.81
C PRO A 125 -6.19 -2.60 14.98
N GLY A 126 -7.32 -2.11 15.50
CA GLY A 126 -7.31 -1.09 16.55
C GLY A 126 -6.78 -1.55 17.92
N ASP A 127 -6.57 -2.84 18.09
CA ASP A 127 -6.02 -3.46 19.29
C ASP A 127 -4.50 -3.74 19.20
N ILE A 128 -3.83 -3.33 18.13
CA ILE A 128 -2.37 -3.42 18.03
C ILE A 128 -1.68 -2.43 18.98
N SER A 129 -0.61 -2.88 19.65
CA SER A 129 0.18 -1.96 20.47
C SER A 129 0.88 -0.89 19.63
N SER A 130 0.75 0.37 20.01
CA SER A 130 1.42 1.51 19.35
C SER A 130 2.95 1.37 19.34
N GLU A 131 3.54 0.67 20.32
CA GLU A 131 4.98 0.40 20.37
C GLU A 131 5.47 -0.32 19.10
N ARG A 132 4.64 -1.19 18.50
CA ARG A 132 4.99 -1.94 17.29
C ARG A 132 5.18 -1.01 16.08
N ILE A 133 4.35 0.01 16.00
CA ILE A 133 4.49 1.04 14.97
C ILE A 133 5.75 1.88 15.23
N GLU A 134 6.03 2.17 16.51
CA GLU A 134 7.24 2.91 16.88
C GLU A 134 8.52 2.12 16.57
N TRP A 135 8.54 0.80 16.74
CA TRP A 135 9.67 -0.04 16.34
C TRP A 135 9.98 0.04 14.85
N VAL A 136 8.94 0.10 14.00
CA VAL A 136 9.12 0.32 12.56
C VAL A 136 9.74 1.70 12.31
N ARG A 137 9.21 2.76 12.94
CA ARG A 137 9.73 4.13 12.79
C ARG A 137 11.19 4.25 13.21
N GLU A 138 11.55 3.65 14.37
CA GLU A 138 12.93 3.62 14.87
C GLU A 138 13.88 2.96 13.84
N ALA A 139 13.47 1.83 13.26
CA ALA A 139 14.29 1.11 12.29
C ALA A 139 14.48 1.89 10.99
N VAL A 140 13.40 2.51 10.49
CA VAL A 140 13.44 3.34 9.26
C VAL A 140 14.34 4.55 9.46
N ALA A 141 14.30 5.20 10.63
CA ALA A 141 15.13 6.37 10.93
C ALA A 141 16.63 6.05 11.01
N GLN A 142 17.00 4.79 11.19
CA GLN A 142 18.40 4.31 11.31
C GLN A 142 18.94 3.66 10.02
N ALA A 143 18.12 3.52 8.99
CA ALA A 143 18.47 2.76 7.79
C ALA A 143 19.19 3.59 6.69
#